data_7629c6692102998a92668fe723d5ba9f
#
_entry.id   7629c6692102998a92668fe723d5ba9f
#
_cell.length_a   1.000
_cell.length_b   1.000
_cell.length_c   1.000
_cell.angle_alpha   90.00
_cell.angle_beta   90.00
_cell.angle_gamma   90.00
#
_symmetry.space_group_name_H-M   'P 1'
#
loop_
_entity.id
_entity.type
_entity.pdbx_description
1 polymer ?
#
loop_
_entity_poly.entity_id
_entity_poly.type
_entity_poly.pdbx_seq_one_letter_code
_entity_poly.pdbx_strand_id
1 'polypeptide(L)'
;RDPEMSRGLGDVYKRQGWYGFEYDKVSDATTVTLDPRRNPDINALNLKEVVAYAKERGIGVILYVNQRALQQQLDEILPLYKSWGIAGIKFGFVQVGSQVWTKWMHEAIKKCADYGLMVDVHDEYRPTGFSRTYPNLMTQEGIRGNEEFPDATHNATLPFTRFIAGAADYTICYYRQDFGRLNADKDSYGVPRSKSIQTTPAHQLALAAVYYSPLQYMYWYDKPSDSQDEPELKFFDDVYTTWDDTKVLQGEVGEFITIARRKGEEWFIGSITNNEKRVLSVSLDFLPEGKNYIAEIYTDGDKSVKTRTKVRVSTYRVSNKTKLN
;
A
#
# COMPACT_ATOMS: atom_id res chain seq x y z
N ARG A 1 -7.11 -2.20 15.65
CA ARG A 1 -5.74 -1.84 15.21
C ARG A 1 -5.71 -0.35 14.94
N ASP A 2 -4.75 0.38 15.50
CA ASP A 2 -4.58 1.80 15.21
C ASP A 2 -4.02 1.97 13.78
N PRO A 3 -4.76 2.60 12.85
CA PRO A 3 -4.31 2.75 11.47
C PRO A 3 -2.98 3.51 11.32
N GLU A 4 -2.62 4.36 12.29
CA GLU A 4 -1.33 5.06 12.28
C GLU A 4 -0.13 4.14 12.44
N MET A 5 -0.32 3.04 13.13
CA MET A 5 0.76 2.12 13.45
C MET A 5 1.03 1.11 12.33
N SER A 6 0.04 0.80 11.50
CA SER A 6 0.20 -0.04 10.31
C SER A 6 0.80 0.71 9.11
N ARG A 7 0.79 2.03 9.18
CA ARG A 7 1.47 2.91 8.25
C ARG A 7 2.92 2.97 8.63
N GLY A 8 3.76 2.06 8.29
CA GLY A 8 5.17 2.20 8.58
C GLY A 8 5.58 3.68 8.63
N LEU A 9 6.54 4.05 9.40
CA LEU A 9 7.05 5.45 9.49
C LEU A 9 7.50 6.01 8.12
N GLY A 10 7.02 5.42 7.04
CA GLY A 10 7.15 5.77 5.66
C GLY A 10 5.88 6.37 5.08
N ASP A 11 5.29 7.36 5.73
CA ASP A 11 4.39 8.26 5.04
C ASP A 11 5.23 9.12 4.10
N VAL A 12 4.99 8.93 2.82
CA VAL A 12 5.77 9.47 1.70
C VAL A 12 5.94 10.99 1.76
N TYR A 13 5.10 11.70 2.48
CA TYR A 13 5.13 13.17 2.50
C TYR A 13 5.49 13.82 3.82
N LYS A 14 5.36 13.15 4.96
CA LYS A 14 5.49 13.85 6.25
C LYS A 14 6.56 13.32 7.19
N ARG A 15 7.07 12.11 6.98
CA ARG A 15 8.02 11.48 7.92
C ARG A 15 9.27 10.86 7.27
N GLN A 16 9.51 11.10 5.98
CA GLN A 16 10.77 10.73 5.35
C GLN A 16 11.98 11.34 6.06
N GLY A 17 11.79 12.52 6.63
CA GLY A 17 12.81 13.25 7.36
C GLY A 17 13.02 12.84 8.82
N TRP A 18 12.81 11.55 9.20
CA TRP A 18 13.01 11.08 10.57
C TRP A 18 14.48 11.09 11.02
N TYR A 19 15.41 11.05 10.07
CA TYR A 19 16.86 11.17 10.29
C TYR A 19 17.46 12.45 9.69
N GLY A 20 16.68 13.51 9.63
CA GLY A 20 17.02 14.78 9.01
C GLY A 20 16.53 14.88 7.56
N PHE A 21 17.04 15.83 6.80
CA PHE A 21 16.69 15.96 5.39
C PHE A 21 17.43 14.91 4.58
N GLU A 22 16.71 13.94 4.07
CA GLU A 22 17.26 12.74 3.41
C GLU A 22 18.13 13.02 2.18
N TYR A 23 17.98 14.18 1.56
CA TYR A 23 18.82 14.62 0.42
C TYR A 23 20.07 15.39 0.87
N ASP A 24 20.20 15.68 2.16
CA ASP A 24 21.40 16.33 2.68
C ASP A 24 22.54 15.32 2.78
N LYS A 25 23.75 15.78 2.39
CA LYS A 25 24.95 14.94 2.47
C LYS A 25 25.35 14.56 3.89
N VAL A 26 24.88 15.33 4.89
CA VAL A 26 25.18 15.12 6.29
C VAL A 26 24.06 14.41 7.06
N SER A 27 22.96 14.06 6.40
CA SER A 27 21.88 13.31 7.07
C SER A 27 22.37 11.91 7.45
N ASP A 28 22.09 11.50 8.67
CA ASP A 28 22.62 10.30 9.31
C ASP A 28 21.49 9.36 9.71
N ALA A 29 21.33 8.26 8.97
CA ALA A 29 20.29 7.26 9.20
C ALA A 29 20.55 6.39 10.46
N THR A 30 21.64 6.58 11.17
CA THR A 30 21.89 5.96 12.47
C THR A 30 21.27 6.73 13.63
N THR A 31 20.80 7.95 13.37
CA THR A 31 20.32 8.89 14.42
C THR A 31 18.95 9.45 14.09
N VAL A 32 18.06 9.42 15.07
CA VAL A 32 16.74 10.09 14.94
C VAL A 32 16.94 11.59 15.03
N THR A 33 16.83 12.28 13.90
CA THR A 33 16.96 13.73 13.82
C THR A 33 15.85 14.27 12.93
N LEU A 34 14.91 15.00 13.51
CA LEU A 34 13.79 15.54 12.75
C LEU A 34 14.22 16.68 11.83
N ASP A 35 13.76 16.67 10.60
CA ASP A 35 13.86 17.82 9.72
C ASP A 35 12.76 18.85 10.07
N PRO A 36 13.10 20.02 10.60
CA PRO A 36 12.12 21.04 11.01
C PRO A 36 11.32 21.60 9.83
N ARG A 37 11.81 21.44 8.60
CA ARG A 37 11.09 21.87 7.39
C ARG A 37 9.89 20.95 7.09
N ARG A 38 9.97 19.69 7.48
CA ARG A 38 8.91 18.67 7.27
C ARG A 38 8.08 18.44 8.53
N ASN A 39 8.67 18.66 9.70
CA ASN A 39 8.04 18.52 10.99
C ASN A 39 8.23 19.81 11.81
N PRO A 40 7.37 20.82 11.62
CA PRO A 40 7.46 22.06 12.39
C PRO A 40 7.19 21.84 13.89
N ASP A 41 6.50 20.76 14.22
CA ASP A 41 6.33 20.32 15.61
C ASP A 41 7.51 19.42 16.00
N ILE A 42 8.55 20.04 16.51
CA ILE A 42 9.82 19.41 16.92
C ILE A 42 9.70 18.56 18.19
N ASN A 43 8.52 18.39 18.76
CA ASN A 43 8.28 17.48 19.89
C ASN A 43 8.33 16.01 19.42
N ALA A 44 9.37 15.78 18.70
CA ALA A 44 10.14 14.57 18.57
C ALA A 44 9.33 13.30 18.36
N LEU A 45 9.54 12.71 17.20
CA LEU A 45 9.35 11.27 17.02
C LEU A 45 10.21 10.54 18.08
N ASN A 46 9.59 10.03 19.12
CA ASN A 46 10.23 9.06 20.02
C ASN A 46 10.15 7.67 19.35
N LEU A 47 11.08 7.42 18.44
CA LEU A 47 11.09 6.16 17.67
C LEU A 47 11.08 4.93 18.56
N LYS A 48 11.79 4.97 19.69
CA LYS A 48 11.84 3.86 20.65
C LYS A 48 10.47 3.57 21.26
N GLU A 49 9.72 4.60 21.63
CA GLU A 49 8.37 4.46 22.15
C GLU A 49 7.41 3.92 21.08
N VAL A 50 7.50 4.45 19.85
CA VAL A 50 6.69 3.97 18.72
C VAL A 50 6.94 2.49 18.44
N VAL A 51 8.19 2.06 18.41
CA VAL A 51 8.54 0.65 18.19
C VAL A 51 8.04 -0.24 19.32
N ALA A 52 8.20 0.22 20.58
CA ALA A 52 7.70 -0.53 21.73
C ALA A 52 6.18 -0.68 21.70
N TYR A 53 5.46 0.41 21.46
CA TYR A 53 4.00 0.41 21.36
C TYR A 53 3.49 -0.48 20.22
N ALA A 54 4.15 -0.44 19.05
CA ALA A 54 3.83 -1.29 17.91
C ALA A 54 4.03 -2.77 18.26
N LYS A 55 5.17 -3.10 18.85
CA LYS A 55 5.52 -4.47 19.26
C LYS A 55 4.52 -5.08 20.23
N GLU A 56 4.05 -4.32 21.23
CA GLU A 56 3.02 -4.75 22.16
C GLU A 56 1.71 -5.17 21.47
N ARG A 57 1.47 -4.64 20.27
CA ARG A 57 0.29 -4.91 19.44
C ARG A 57 0.54 -5.89 18.28
N GLY A 58 1.72 -6.51 18.26
CA GLY A 58 2.11 -7.43 17.19
C GLY A 58 2.34 -6.73 15.83
N ILE A 59 2.63 -5.43 15.83
CA ILE A 59 2.83 -4.62 14.63
C ILE A 59 4.34 -4.38 14.44
N GLY A 60 4.84 -4.66 13.24
CA GLY A 60 6.21 -4.35 12.83
C GLY A 60 6.33 -2.91 12.33
N VAL A 61 7.44 -2.25 12.62
CA VAL A 61 7.76 -0.91 12.12
C VAL A 61 8.78 -1.03 11.00
N ILE A 62 8.49 -0.37 9.86
CA ILE A 62 9.38 -0.26 8.72
C ILE A 62 9.87 1.18 8.64
N LEU A 63 11.18 1.37 8.45
CA LEU A 63 11.78 2.70 8.30
C LEU A 63 12.06 3.00 6.83
N TYR A 64 11.69 4.19 6.38
CA TYR A 64 12.15 4.72 5.12
C TYR A 64 13.61 5.15 5.22
N VAL A 65 14.43 4.76 4.24
CA VAL A 65 15.80 5.24 4.09
C VAL A 65 16.10 5.53 2.62
N ASN A 66 16.61 6.73 2.36
CA ASN A 66 17.00 7.14 1.03
C ASN A 66 18.23 6.35 0.56
N GLN A 67 18.30 6.03 -0.73
CA GLN A 67 19.43 5.29 -1.31
C GLN A 67 20.80 5.88 -0.95
N ARG A 68 20.92 7.19 -0.88
CA ARG A 68 22.20 7.82 -0.54
C ARG A 68 22.69 7.41 0.84
N ALA A 69 21.80 7.42 1.84
CA ALA A 69 22.13 6.94 3.18
C ALA A 69 22.39 5.43 3.18
N LEU A 70 21.56 4.66 2.46
CA LEU A 70 21.76 3.21 2.30
C LEU A 70 23.13 2.87 1.71
N GLN A 71 23.61 3.60 0.70
CA GLN A 71 24.90 3.36 0.11
C GLN A 71 26.08 3.60 1.07
N GLN A 72 25.94 4.59 1.93
CA GLN A 72 27.00 5.00 2.85
C GLN A 72 26.97 4.23 4.16
N GLN A 73 25.78 3.87 4.66
CA GLN A 73 25.57 3.43 6.04
C GLN A 73 24.89 2.05 6.15
N LEU A 74 24.67 1.31 5.05
CA LEU A 74 23.91 0.05 5.10
C LEU A 74 24.44 -0.90 6.17
N ASP A 75 25.76 -1.12 6.19
CA ASP A 75 26.39 -2.07 7.11
C ASP A 75 26.32 -1.60 8.58
N GLU A 76 26.12 -0.33 8.80
CA GLU A 76 25.97 0.30 10.11
C GLU A 76 24.52 0.26 10.62
N ILE A 77 23.56 0.57 9.72
CA ILE A 77 22.14 0.63 10.09
C ILE A 77 21.51 -0.75 10.27
N LEU A 78 21.96 -1.78 9.58
CA LEU A 78 21.36 -3.11 9.66
C LEU A 78 21.40 -3.69 11.09
N PRO A 79 22.58 -3.82 11.76
CA PRO A 79 22.63 -4.27 13.15
C PRO A 79 21.90 -3.32 14.09
N LEU A 80 21.95 -2.01 13.83
CA LEU A 80 21.30 -1.00 14.63
C LEU A 80 19.79 -1.13 14.60
N TYR A 81 19.18 -1.19 13.39
CA TYR A 81 17.73 -1.33 13.23
C TYR A 81 17.22 -2.67 13.78
N LYS A 82 18.02 -3.73 13.63
CA LYS A 82 17.71 -5.00 14.29
C LYS A 82 17.68 -4.84 15.81
N SER A 83 18.62 -4.10 16.40
CA SER A 83 18.65 -3.84 17.84
C SER A 83 17.48 -2.96 18.31
N TRP A 84 16.97 -2.07 17.47
CA TRP A 84 15.79 -1.24 17.75
C TRP A 84 14.49 -2.02 17.62
N GLY A 85 14.51 -3.22 17.03
CA GLY A 85 13.31 -4.03 16.80
C GLY A 85 12.54 -3.62 15.54
N ILE A 86 13.22 -2.96 14.60
CA ILE A 86 12.66 -2.61 13.29
C ILE A 86 12.42 -3.88 12.47
N ALA A 87 11.28 -3.94 11.78
CA ALA A 87 10.87 -5.09 10.98
C ALA A 87 11.37 -5.05 9.53
N GLY A 88 11.66 -3.88 9.01
CA GLY A 88 12.10 -3.73 7.63
C GLY A 88 12.52 -2.32 7.25
N ILE A 89 12.94 -2.17 6.00
CA ILE A 89 13.39 -0.90 5.43
C ILE A 89 12.68 -0.67 4.10
N LYS A 90 12.12 0.53 3.94
CA LYS A 90 11.65 1.03 2.64
C LYS A 90 12.80 1.80 1.99
N PHE A 91 13.31 1.28 0.88
CA PHE A 91 14.37 1.89 0.10
C PHE A 91 13.76 2.96 -0.81
N GLY A 92 14.11 4.22 -0.61
CA GLY A 92 13.59 5.32 -1.42
C GLY A 92 14.63 5.98 -2.31
N PHE A 93 14.16 6.53 -3.43
CA PHE A 93 14.95 7.20 -4.46
C PHE A 93 16.08 6.34 -5.00
N VAL A 94 15.77 5.08 -5.25
CA VAL A 94 16.73 4.10 -5.74
C VAL A 94 17.10 4.37 -7.21
N GLN A 95 18.34 4.10 -7.55
CA GLN A 95 18.76 4.15 -8.94
C GLN A 95 18.64 2.78 -9.58
N VAL A 96 18.15 2.75 -10.81
CA VAL A 96 17.89 1.54 -11.58
C VAL A 96 18.52 1.61 -12.97
N GLY A 97 18.49 0.49 -13.70
CA GLY A 97 18.85 0.40 -15.11
C GLY A 97 20.31 0.03 -15.39
N SER A 98 21.26 0.41 -14.57
CA SER A 98 22.66 0.00 -14.76
C SER A 98 22.98 -1.30 -14.04
N GLN A 99 23.96 -2.05 -14.55
CA GLN A 99 24.46 -3.28 -13.93
C GLN A 99 24.98 -3.01 -12.51
N VAL A 100 25.66 -1.88 -12.31
CA VAL A 100 26.22 -1.49 -11.00
C VAL A 100 25.11 -1.36 -9.96
N TRP A 101 24.04 -0.63 -10.30
CA TRP A 101 22.91 -0.42 -9.39
C TRP A 101 22.09 -1.69 -9.16
N THR A 102 21.89 -2.51 -10.18
CA THR A 102 21.21 -3.81 -10.03
C THR A 102 22.00 -4.73 -9.10
N LYS A 103 23.31 -4.81 -9.27
CA LYS A 103 24.15 -5.60 -8.38
C LYS A 103 24.11 -5.09 -6.94
N TRP A 104 24.27 -3.78 -6.75
CA TRP A 104 24.17 -3.15 -5.43
C TRP A 104 22.83 -3.45 -4.75
N MET A 105 21.72 -3.32 -5.48
CA MET A 105 20.39 -3.59 -4.97
C MET A 105 20.24 -5.05 -4.49
N HIS A 106 20.70 -6.00 -5.30
CA HIS A 106 20.67 -7.41 -4.92
C HIS A 106 21.50 -7.70 -3.66
N GLU A 107 22.67 -7.11 -3.55
CA GLU A 107 23.53 -7.23 -2.36
C GLU A 107 22.91 -6.58 -1.13
N ALA A 108 22.29 -5.42 -1.28
CA ALA A 108 21.59 -4.74 -0.19
C ALA A 108 20.40 -5.54 0.33
N ILE A 109 19.55 -6.08 -0.58
CA ILE A 109 18.42 -6.94 -0.20
C ILE A 109 18.88 -8.20 0.52
N LYS A 110 19.94 -8.84 0.03
CA LYS A 110 20.56 -10.00 0.68
C LYS A 110 21.05 -9.66 2.08
N LYS A 111 21.79 -8.57 2.25
CA LYS A 111 22.23 -8.13 3.58
C LYS A 111 21.06 -7.89 4.53
N CYS A 112 19.97 -7.29 4.06
CA CYS A 112 18.77 -7.17 4.87
C CYS A 112 18.21 -8.53 5.31
N ALA A 113 18.23 -9.54 4.42
CA ALA A 113 17.80 -10.90 4.77
C ALA A 113 18.67 -11.52 5.88
N ASP A 114 19.99 -11.30 5.85
CA ASP A 114 20.93 -11.80 6.87
C ASP A 114 20.60 -11.24 8.27
N TYR A 115 19.99 -10.06 8.35
CA TYR A 115 19.49 -9.45 9.59
C TYR A 115 18.01 -9.72 9.88
N GLY A 116 17.31 -10.46 8.99
CA GLY A 116 15.88 -10.74 9.10
C GLY A 116 15.01 -9.51 8.91
N LEU A 117 15.45 -8.56 8.08
CA LEU A 117 14.71 -7.34 7.77
C LEU A 117 13.99 -7.47 6.44
N MET A 118 12.70 -7.11 6.43
CA MET A 118 11.91 -6.98 5.22
C MET A 118 12.36 -5.77 4.40
N VAL A 119 12.15 -5.84 3.09
CA VAL A 119 12.49 -4.75 2.16
C VAL A 119 11.29 -4.44 1.27
N ASP A 120 10.97 -3.17 1.17
CA ASP A 120 10.19 -2.56 0.10
C ASP A 120 11.13 -1.68 -0.72
N VAL A 121 11.15 -1.85 -2.05
CA VAL A 121 11.96 -1.00 -2.94
C VAL A 121 11.04 -0.06 -3.69
N HIS A 122 11.17 1.22 -3.41
CA HIS A 122 10.38 2.27 -4.05
C HIS A 122 10.93 2.70 -5.41
N ASP A 123 10.31 3.68 -6.05
CA ASP A 123 10.64 4.27 -7.34
C ASP A 123 10.53 3.27 -8.53
N GLU A 124 11.42 3.33 -9.49
CA GLU A 124 11.32 2.59 -10.76
C GLU A 124 11.79 1.13 -10.72
N TYR A 125 12.13 0.61 -9.55
CA TYR A 125 12.60 -0.78 -9.46
C TYR A 125 11.47 -1.77 -9.72
N ARG A 126 11.65 -2.64 -10.70
CA ARG A 126 10.63 -3.61 -11.15
C ARG A 126 10.97 -5.04 -10.74
N PRO A 127 9.96 -5.91 -10.60
CA PRO A 127 10.18 -7.31 -10.28
C PRO A 127 11.10 -8.01 -11.28
N THR A 128 12.10 -8.70 -10.76
CA THR A 128 13.03 -9.52 -11.54
C THR A 128 12.93 -11.01 -11.21
N GLY A 129 11.99 -11.39 -10.32
CA GLY A 129 11.90 -12.72 -9.74
C GLY A 129 12.86 -12.93 -8.55
N PHE A 130 13.62 -11.92 -8.15
CA PHE A 130 14.60 -12.01 -7.07
C PHE A 130 13.97 -12.32 -5.70
N SER A 131 12.72 -11.91 -5.48
CA SER A 131 11.93 -12.25 -4.29
C SER A 131 11.70 -13.76 -4.08
N ARG A 132 11.87 -14.58 -5.12
CA ARG A 132 11.83 -16.05 -4.97
C ARG A 132 13.07 -16.60 -4.28
N THR A 133 14.20 -15.94 -4.43
CA THR A 133 15.47 -16.30 -3.75
C THR A 133 15.57 -15.61 -2.40
N TYR A 134 15.15 -14.35 -2.34
CA TYR A 134 15.17 -13.51 -1.15
C TYR A 134 13.76 -13.01 -0.83
N PRO A 135 12.95 -13.83 -0.13
CA PRO A 135 11.54 -13.51 0.14
C PRO A 135 11.34 -12.35 1.13
N ASN A 136 12.40 -11.86 1.75
CA ASN A 136 12.38 -10.60 2.50
C ASN A 136 12.16 -9.38 1.58
N LEU A 137 12.39 -9.48 0.28
CA LEU A 137 11.91 -8.50 -0.71
C LEU A 137 10.40 -8.68 -0.88
N MET A 138 9.64 -7.96 -0.07
CA MET A 138 8.20 -8.12 0.04
C MET A 138 7.47 -7.49 -1.13
N THR A 139 7.86 -6.29 -1.51
CA THR A 139 7.22 -5.53 -2.60
C THR A 139 8.20 -4.54 -3.22
N GLN A 140 7.78 -3.98 -4.35
CA GLN A 140 8.53 -2.95 -5.05
C GLN A 140 7.59 -2.07 -5.86
N GLU A 141 7.86 -0.80 -5.94
CA GLU A 141 7.02 0.11 -6.69
C GLU A 141 7.08 -0.21 -8.19
N GLY A 142 7.95 0.38 -8.96
CA GLY A 142 8.04 0.20 -10.41
C GLY A 142 6.67 0.24 -11.10
N ILE A 143 5.78 1.09 -10.62
CA ILE A 143 4.38 1.22 -11.01
C ILE A 143 3.97 2.69 -10.86
N ARG A 144 3.03 3.13 -11.66
CA ARG A 144 2.37 4.41 -11.43
C ARG A 144 1.25 4.22 -10.41
N GLY A 145 1.58 4.44 -9.14
CA GLY A 145 0.67 4.30 -8.00
C GLY A 145 -0.14 5.56 -7.71
N ASN A 146 -0.86 5.54 -6.60
CA ASN A 146 -1.74 6.66 -6.21
C ASN A 146 -1.01 7.97 -5.92
N GLU A 147 0.29 7.96 -5.70
CA GLU A 147 1.08 9.19 -5.60
C GLU A 147 1.02 10.04 -6.88
N GLU A 148 0.76 9.41 -8.03
CA GLU A 148 0.61 10.08 -9.33
C GLU A 148 -0.84 10.19 -9.79
N PHE A 149 -1.80 9.85 -8.95
CA PHE A 149 -3.24 9.99 -9.19
C PHE A 149 -3.72 9.38 -10.53
N PRO A 150 -3.47 8.08 -10.78
CA PRO A 150 -3.92 7.44 -12.00
C PRO A 150 -5.45 7.31 -12.04
N ASP A 151 -6.00 7.20 -13.24
CA ASP A 151 -7.42 6.99 -13.45
C ASP A 151 -7.80 5.48 -13.40
N ALA A 152 -9.09 5.20 -13.49
CA ALA A 152 -9.60 3.83 -13.45
C ALA A 152 -9.18 2.98 -14.66
N THR A 153 -8.95 3.58 -15.83
CA THR A 153 -8.47 2.88 -17.02
C THR A 153 -7.04 2.37 -16.80
N HIS A 154 -6.17 3.21 -16.24
CA HIS A 154 -4.85 2.77 -15.82
C HIS A 154 -4.94 1.62 -14.82
N ASN A 155 -5.78 1.75 -13.79
CA ASN A 155 -5.96 0.73 -12.78
C ASN A 155 -6.45 -0.60 -13.36
N ALA A 156 -7.38 -0.58 -14.31
CA ALA A 156 -7.88 -1.78 -14.97
C ALA A 156 -6.85 -2.43 -15.93
N THR A 157 -5.81 -1.71 -16.31
CA THR A 157 -4.71 -2.21 -17.16
C THR A 157 -3.62 -2.93 -16.35
N LEU A 158 -3.34 -2.47 -15.14
CA LEU A 158 -2.21 -2.96 -14.34
C LEU A 158 -2.26 -4.47 -14.01
N PRO A 159 -3.41 -5.09 -13.72
CA PRO A 159 -3.49 -6.53 -13.44
C PRO A 159 -3.00 -7.39 -14.59
N PHE A 160 -3.16 -6.93 -15.83
CA PHE A 160 -2.76 -7.64 -17.04
C PHE A 160 -1.33 -7.33 -17.53
N THR A 161 -0.68 -6.37 -16.90
CA THR A 161 0.65 -5.88 -17.28
C THR A 161 1.62 -5.97 -16.12
N ARG A 162 1.64 -4.96 -15.25
CA ARG A 162 2.63 -4.82 -14.16
C ARG A 162 2.55 -5.96 -13.14
N PHE A 163 1.33 -6.38 -12.74
CA PHE A 163 1.15 -7.43 -11.73
C PHE A 163 1.45 -8.84 -12.22
N ILE A 164 1.53 -9.07 -13.54
CA ILE A 164 2.03 -10.33 -14.11
C ILE A 164 3.52 -10.52 -13.77
N ALA A 165 4.28 -9.44 -13.67
CA ALA A 165 5.70 -9.50 -13.32
C ALA A 165 5.95 -9.78 -11.83
N GLY A 166 4.98 -9.47 -10.96
CA GLY A 166 5.08 -9.69 -9.52
C GLY A 166 4.42 -8.59 -8.68
N ALA A 167 4.67 -8.63 -7.38
CA ALA A 167 4.13 -7.70 -6.40
C ALA A 167 4.43 -6.23 -6.73
N ALA A 168 3.54 -5.33 -6.31
CA ALA A 168 3.75 -3.90 -6.44
C ALA A 168 3.24 -3.14 -5.21
N ASP A 169 4.00 -2.13 -4.80
CA ASP A 169 3.58 -1.10 -3.86
C ASP A 169 2.81 -0.01 -4.61
N TYR A 170 1.47 -0.09 -4.55
CA TYR A 170 0.59 0.85 -5.26
C TYR A 170 0.14 2.02 -4.38
N THR A 171 0.17 1.87 -3.06
CA THR A 171 -0.34 2.83 -2.09
C THR A 171 -1.86 3.04 -2.21
N ILE A 172 -2.63 2.04 -1.80
CA ILE A 172 -4.09 2.10 -1.76
C ILE A 172 -4.53 3.10 -0.71
N CYS A 173 -5.30 4.12 -1.10
CA CYS A 173 -5.67 5.19 -0.19
C CYS A 173 -6.98 5.87 -0.58
N TYR A 174 -7.56 6.57 0.39
CA TYR A 174 -8.60 7.54 0.18
C TYR A 174 -8.13 8.89 0.68
N TYR A 175 -8.02 9.86 -0.23
CA TYR A 175 -7.93 11.25 0.12
C TYR A 175 -9.31 11.89 0.05
N ARG A 176 -9.54 12.88 0.86
CA ARG A 176 -10.73 13.72 0.71
C ARG A 176 -10.78 14.23 -0.74
N GLN A 177 -11.94 14.07 -1.38
CA GLN A 177 -12.13 14.55 -2.76
C GLN A 177 -11.94 16.07 -2.90
N ASP A 178 -12.07 16.81 -1.79
CA ASP A 178 -11.85 18.24 -1.71
C ASP A 178 -10.38 18.61 -1.35
N PHE A 179 -9.51 17.63 -1.11
CA PHE A 179 -8.12 17.87 -0.73
C PHE A 179 -7.39 18.73 -1.76
N GLY A 180 -7.58 18.45 -3.04
CA GLY A 180 -7.03 19.26 -4.12
C GLY A 180 -7.57 20.70 -4.18
N ARG A 181 -8.77 20.94 -3.63
CA ARG A 181 -9.36 22.30 -3.54
C ARG A 181 -8.91 23.05 -2.31
N LEU A 182 -8.68 22.34 -1.21
CA LEU A 182 -8.23 22.92 0.06
C LEU A 182 -6.73 23.26 0.02
N ASN A 183 -5.97 22.47 -0.72
CA ASN A 183 -4.54 22.69 -0.95
C ASN A 183 -4.30 23.09 -2.41
N ALA A 184 -5.09 24.02 -2.95
CA ALA A 184 -4.76 24.73 -4.17
C ALA A 184 -3.40 25.45 -4.08
N ASP A 185 -2.77 25.32 -2.92
CA ASP A 185 -1.41 25.72 -2.66
C ASP A 185 -0.44 24.85 -3.47
N LYS A 186 0.59 25.49 -3.83
CA LYS A 186 1.69 24.93 -4.60
C LYS A 186 2.43 23.90 -3.74
N ASP A 187 2.94 22.84 -4.36
CA ASP A 187 3.89 21.95 -3.70
C ASP A 187 5.18 22.70 -3.32
N SER A 188 6.14 22.00 -2.72
CA SER A 188 7.45 22.59 -2.35
C SER A 188 8.23 23.16 -3.54
N TYR A 189 7.81 22.86 -4.76
CA TYR A 189 8.40 23.36 -6.02
C TYR A 189 7.54 24.43 -6.71
N GLY A 190 6.43 24.84 -6.08
CA GLY A 190 5.53 25.86 -6.63
C GLY A 190 4.54 25.35 -7.68
N VAL A 191 4.40 24.02 -7.84
CA VAL A 191 3.46 23.43 -8.79
C VAL A 191 2.08 23.30 -8.12
N PRO A 192 0.99 23.76 -8.78
CA PRO A 192 -0.35 23.59 -8.22
C PRO A 192 -0.68 22.12 -7.99
N ARG A 193 -0.98 21.74 -6.77
CA ARG A 193 -1.49 20.41 -6.41
C ARG A 193 -2.97 20.32 -6.80
N SER A 194 -3.26 20.24 -8.07
CA SER A 194 -4.62 20.03 -8.60
C SER A 194 -5.01 18.54 -8.62
N LYS A 195 -4.16 17.65 -8.12
CA LYS A 195 -4.35 16.22 -8.23
C LYS A 195 -5.06 15.68 -6.98
N SER A 196 -6.08 14.88 -7.20
CA SER A 196 -6.83 14.11 -6.19
C SER A 196 -7.02 12.69 -6.71
N ILE A 197 -7.37 11.75 -5.83
CA ILE A 197 -7.70 10.40 -6.25
C ILE A 197 -8.82 10.45 -7.30
N GLN A 198 -8.55 9.86 -8.46
CA GLN A 198 -9.43 9.92 -9.64
C GLN A 198 -10.50 8.82 -9.65
N THR A 199 -10.47 7.92 -8.67
CA THR A 199 -11.38 6.79 -8.55
C THR A 199 -12.24 6.91 -7.30
N THR A 200 -13.27 6.09 -7.21
CA THR A 200 -14.16 6.09 -6.05
C THR A 200 -13.54 5.34 -4.86
N PRO A 201 -13.99 5.59 -3.63
CA PRO A 201 -13.56 4.82 -2.47
C PRO A 201 -13.82 3.32 -2.61
N ALA A 202 -14.96 2.89 -3.16
CA ALA A 202 -15.22 1.46 -3.39
C ALA A 202 -14.24 0.85 -4.40
N HIS A 203 -13.85 1.60 -5.45
CA HIS A 203 -12.79 1.19 -6.36
C HIS A 203 -11.46 0.98 -5.63
N GLN A 204 -11.07 1.90 -4.75
CA GLN A 204 -9.83 1.80 -3.96
C GLN A 204 -9.85 0.58 -3.02
N LEU A 205 -10.97 0.27 -2.36
CA LEU A 205 -11.11 -0.96 -1.57
C LEU A 205 -10.93 -2.21 -2.42
N ALA A 206 -11.55 -2.24 -3.62
CA ALA A 206 -11.44 -3.38 -4.51
C ALA A 206 -9.98 -3.65 -4.95
N LEU A 207 -9.14 -2.62 -5.06
CA LEU A 207 -7.73 -2.77 -5.42
C LEU A 207 -6.97 -3.64 -4.42
N ALA A 208 -7.34 -3.68 -3.14
CA ALA A 208 -6.70 -4.52 -2.14
C ALA A 208 -6.84 -6.03 -2.44
N ALA A 209 -7.92 -6.42 -3.12
CA ALA A 209 -8.10 -7.79 -3.59
C ALA A 209 -7.60 -8.01 -5.03
N VAL A 210 -7.71 -7.01 -5.90
CA VAL A 210 -7.29 -7.08 -7.31
C VAL A 210 -5.77 -7.10 -7.42
N TYR A 211 -5.09 -6.22 -6.71
CA TYR A 211 -3.64 -6.09 -6.75
C TYR A 211 -2.94 -7.05 -5.80
N TYR A 212 -1.87 -7.66 -6.28
CA TYR A 212 -1.09 -8.56 -5.46
C TYR A 212 0.14 -7.85 -4.89
N SER A 213 0.23 -7.83 -3.57
CA SER A 213 1.47 -7.52 -2.87
C SER A 213 1.42 -8.14 -1.46
N PRO A 214 2.43 -8.90 -1.02
CA PRO A 214 2.47 -9.41 0.35
C PRO A 214 2.66 -8.31 1.40
N LEU A 215 3.10 -7.14 0.98
CA LEU A 215 3.12 -5.91 1.76
C LEU A 215 2.42 -4.82 0.96
N GLN A 216 1.27 -4.36 1.45
CA GLN A 216 0.49 -3.29 0.83
C GLN A 216 0.44 -2.09 1.76
N TYR A 217 0.81 -0.93 1.26
CA TYR A 217 0.56 0.32 1.94
C TYR A 217 -0.88 0.74 1.69
N MET A 218 -1.67 0.72 2.76
CA MET A 218 -3.08 1.08 2.73
C MET A 218 -3.34 2.12 3.80
N TYR A 219 -3.86 3.28 3.43
CA TYR A 219 -4.34 4.28 4.37
C TYR A 219 -5.59 4.99 3.82
N TRP A 220 -6.53 5.24 4.71
CA TRP A 220 -7.83 5.78 4.29
C TRP A 220 -7.88 7.29 4.42
N TYR A 221 -7.14 7.84 5.36
CA TYR A 221 -7.02 9.28 5.63
C TYR A 221 -5.57 9.66 5.90
N ASP A 222 -5.27 10.95 5.73
CA ASP A 222 -3.96 11.51 6.09
C ASP A 222 -3.68 11.43 7.60
N LYS A 223 -4.75 11.54 8.40
CA LYS A 223 -4.67 11.49 9.86
C LYS A 223 -5.77 10.59 10.40
N PRO A 224 -5.51 9.77 11.41
CA PRO A 224 -6.53 8.97 12.09
C PRO A 224 -7.65 9.81 12.66
N SER A 225 -7.35 11.03 13.13
CA SER A 225 -8.35 11.98 13.60
C SER A 225 -9.36 12.41 12.53
N ASP A 226 -9.09 12.15 11.27
CA ASP A 226 -10.02 12.43 10.16
C ASP A 226 -11.02 11.30 9.95
N SER A 227 -10.80 10.12 10.53
CA SER A 227 -11.74 9.01 10.53
C SER A 227 -13.00 9.37 11.32
N GLN A 228 -14.13 8.92 10.82
CA GLN A 228 -15.45 9.11 11.43
C GLN A 228 -16.15 7.76 11.67
N ASP A 229 -15.38 6.72 11.93
CA ASP A 229 -15.87 5.34 12.12
C ASP A 229 -16.74 4.86 10.94
N GLU A 230 -16.29 5.14 9.72
CA GLU A 230 -16.94 4.67 8.51
C GLU A 230 -16.97 3.13 8.47
N PRO A 231 -18.11 2.52 8.11
CA PRO A 231 -18.28 1.06 8.23
C PRO A 231 -17.33 0.27 7.35
N GLU A 232 -16.81 0.84 6.27
CA GLU A 232 -15.85 0.20 5.39
C GLU A 232 -14.44 0.07 5.98
N LEU A 233 -14.13 0.76 7.08
CA LEU A 233 -12.83 0.63 7.73
C LEU A 233 -12.59 -0.79 8.24
N LYS A 234 -13.66 -1.50 8.61
CA LYS A 234 -13.61 -2.92 8.97
C LYS A 234 -12.97 -3.79 7.88
N PHE A 235 -13.11 -3.42 6.61
CA PHE A 235 -12.49 -4.16 5.51
C PHE A 235 -10.97 -4.25 5.66
N PHE A 236 -10.32 -3.20 6.16
CA PHE A 236 -8.86 -3.19 6.36
C PHE A 236 -8.40 -4.05 7.54
N ASP A 237 -9.30 -4.36 8.48
CA ASP A 237 -9.02 -5.31 9.55
C ASP A 237 -9.11 -6.76 9.07
N ASP A 238 -9.95 -7.02 8.08
CA ASP A 238 -10.27 -8.36 7.61
C ASP A 238 -9.43 -8.78 6.39
N VAL A 239 -9.01 -7.84 5.52
CA VAL A 239 -8.31 -8.17 4.27
C VAL A 239 -6.91 -8.72 4.50
N TYR A 240 -6.58 -9.78 3.76
CA TYR A 240 -5.25 -10.37 3.76
C TYR A 240 -4.38 -9.80 2.62
N THR A 241 -3.07 -9.92 2.77
CA THR A 241 -2.09 -9.56 1.74
C THR A 241 -1.42 -10.78 1.10
N THR A 242 -1.59 -11.96 1.73
CA THR A 242 -1.09 -13.25 1.22
C THR A 242 -2.23 -14.23 1.07
N TRP A 243 -2.26 -14.97 -0.01
CA TRP A 243 -3.40 -15.74 -0.46
C TRP A 243 -3.04 -17.21 -0.70
N ASP A 244 -3.97 -18.12 -0.39
CA ASP A 244 -3.82 -19.56 -0.62
C ASP A 244 -4.29 -19.95 -2.03
N ASP A 245 -5.21 -19.17 -2.61
CA ASP A 245 -5.74 -19.39 -3.97
C ASP A 245 -6.11 -18.05 -4.63
N THR A 246 -6.03 -18.01 -5.96
CA THR A 246 -6.43 -16.85 -6.76
C THR A 246 -7.12 -17.31 -8.02
N LYS A 247 -8.31 -16.76 -8.27
CA LYS A 247 -9.10 -17.02 -9.49
C LYS A 247 -9.39 -15.70 -10.20
N VAL A 248 -9.01 -15.61 -11.47
CA VAL A 248 -9.49 -14.53 -12.35
C VAL A 248 -10.83 -14.98 -12.88
N LEU A 249 -11.91 -14.35 -12.44
CA LEU A 249 -13.26 -14.74 -12.80
C LEU A 249 -13.65 -14.20 -14.17
N GLN A 250 -13.27 -12.97 -14.46
CA GLN A 250 -13.49 -12.32 -15.75
C GLN A 250 -12.59 -11.09 -15.88
N GLY A 251 -12.33 -10.64 -17.10
CA GLY A 251 -11.58 -9.41 -17.32
C GLY A 251 -11.25 -9.16 -18.77
N GLU A 252 -11.05 -7.89 -19.10
CA GLU A 252 -10.59 -7.40 -20.39
C GLU A 252 -9.62 -6.24 -20.16
N VAL A 253 -8.48 -6.29 -20.86
CA VAL A 253 -7.37 -5.38 -20.65
C VAL A 253 -7.80 -3.92 -20.82
N GLY A 254 -7.57 -3.10 -19.79
CA GLY A 254 -7.92 -1.68 -19.80
C GLY A 254 -9.41 -1.39 -19.64
N GLU A 255 -10.25 -2.43 -19.54
CA GLU A 255 -11.69 -2.27 -19.40
C GLU A 255 -12.19 -2.63 -18.01
N PHE A 256 -11.99 -3.86 -17.59
CA PHE A 256 -12.45 -4.35 -16.28
C PHE A 256 -11.72 -5.62 -15.86
N ILE A 257 -11.77 -5.94 -14.58
CA ILE A 257 -11.33 -7.23 -14.05
C ILE A 257 -12.08 -7.55 -12.76
N THR A 258 -12.36 -8.85 -12.56
CA THR A 258 -12.85 -9.41 -11.31
C THR A 258 -11.97 -10.56 -10.89
N ILE A 259 -11.39 -10.46 -9.71
CA ILE A 259 -10.51 -11.46 -9.10
C ILE A 259 -11.10 -11.91 -7.78
N ALA A 260 -11.12 -13.21 -7.54
CA ALA A 260 -11.41 -13.82 -6.25
C ALA A 260 -10.13 -14.41 -5.65
N ARG A 261 -9.89 -14.11 -4.39
CA ARG A 261 -8.74 -14.60 -3.62
C ARG A 261 -9.20 -15.28 -2.34
N ARG A 262 -8.54 -16.37 -1.98
CA ARG A 262 -8.89 -17.13 -0.78
C ARG A 262 -7.76 -17.12 0.23
N LYS A 263 -8.16 -17.01 1.51
CA LYS A 263 -7.30 -17.26 2.65
C LYS A 263 -8.06 -18.14 3.65
N GLY A 264 -7.55 -19.34 3.95
CA GLY A 264 -8.29 -20.29 4.76
C GLY A 264 -9.65 -20.63 4.12
N GLU A 265 -10.74 -20.35 4.83
CA GLU A 265 -12.12 -20.53 4.38
C GLU A 265 -12.75 -19.22 3.80
N GLU A 266 -12.05 -18.11 3.89
CA GLU A 266 -12.55 -16.79 3.50
C GLU A 266 -12.18 -16.43 2.07
N TRP A 267 -13.11 -15.78 1.36
CA TRP A 267 -12.91 -15.30 0.02
C TRP A 267 -13.09 -13.79 -0.06
N PHE A 268 -12.21 -13.16 -0.81
CA PHE A 268 -12.22 -11.73 -1.09
C PHE A 268 -12.32 -11.53 -2.60
N ILE A 269 -13.33 -10.79 -3.03
CA ILE A 269 -13.58 -10.53 -4.45
C ILE A 269 -13.40 -9.03 -4.70
N GLY A 270 -12.45 -8.68 -5.55
CA GLY A 270 -12.29 -7.34 -6.07
C GLY A 270 -12.77 -7.26 -7.51
N SER A 271 -13.62 -6.29 -7.80
CA SER A 271 -14.10 -5.99 -9.15
C SER A 271 -13.93 -4.51 -9.44
N ILE A 272 -13.22 -4.19 -10.51
CA ILE A 272 -12.97 -2.82 -10.96
C ILE A 272 -13.28 -2.68 -12.45
N THR A 273 -13.71 -1.49 -12.84
CA THR A 273 -13.90 -1.09 -14.24
C THR A 273 -13.06 0.16 -14.53
N ASN A 274 -12.87 0.46 -15.80
CA ASN A 274 -12.28 1.71 -16.25
C ASN A 274 -13.22 2.91 -16.00
N ASN A 275 -13.02 4.03 -16.68
CA ASN A 275 -13.85 5.23 -16.53
C ASN A 275 -15.30 5.06 -17.04
N GLU A 276 -15.61 3.93 -17.67
CA GLU A 276 -16.96 3.63 -18.18
C GLU A 276 -17.73 2.74 -17.21
N LYS A 277 -19.00 3.10 -16.99
CA LYS A 277 -19.92 2.30 -16.17
C LYS A 277 -20.27 0.98 -16.87
N ARG A 278 -20.17 -0.11 -16.12
CA ARG A 278 -20.54 -1.48 -16.59
C ARG A 278 -21.45 -2.18 -15.56
N VAL A 279 -22.22 -3.11 -16.04
CA VAL A 279 -22.89 -4.12 -15.21
C VAL A 279 -22.18 -5.44 -15.46
N LEU A 280 -21.59 -6.00 -14.41
CA LEU A 280 -20.86 -7.28 -14.49
C LEU A 280 -21.63 -8.30 -13.66
N SER A 281 -21.88 -9.48 -14.25
CA SER A 281 -22.45 -10.61 -13.52
C SER A 281 -21.33 -11.53 -13.06
N VAL A 282 -21.20 -11.71 -11.76
CA VAL A 282 -20.15 -12.51 -11.13
C VAL A 282 -20.74 -13.79 -10.57
N SER A 283 -20.42 -14.94 -11.19
CA SER A 283 -20.79 -16.26 -10.66
C SER A 283 -19.94 -16.61 -9.44
N LEU A 284 -20.56 -17.13 -8.40
CA LEU A 284 -19.88 -17.67 -7.23
C LEU A 284 -19.70 -19.20 -7.27
N ASP A 285 -19.74 -19.81 -8.46
CA ASP A 285 -19.63 -21.24 -8.65
C ASP A 285 -18.29 -21.85 -8.21
N PHE A 286 -17.28 -21.03 -8.00
CA PHE A 286 -16.00 -21.42 -7.41
C PHE A 286 -16.07 -21.71 -5.90
N LEU A 287 -17.15 -21.29 -5.22
CA LEU A 287 -17.35 -21.62 -3.81
C LEU A 287 -17.65 -23.11 -3.63
N PRO A 288 -17.20 -23.73 -2.54
CA PRO A 288 -17.48 -25.13 -2.21
C PRO A 288 -18.98 -25.44 -2.23
N GLU A 289 -19.32 -26.54 -2.89
CA GLU A 289 -20.70 -26.99 -2.96
C GLU A 289 -21.25 -27.36 -1.57
N GLY A 290 -22.53 -27.05 -1.32
CA GLY A 290 -23.20 -27.34 -0.06
C GLY A 290 -22.84 -26.39 1.09
N LYS A 291 -21.91 -25.47 0.91
CA LYS A 291 -21.60 -24.41 1.91
C LYS A 291 -22.40 -23.14 1.63
N ASN A 292 -22.75 -22.45 2.73
CA ASN A 292 -23.34 -21.11 2.71
C ASN A 292 -22.37 -20.14 3.35
N TYR A 293 -22.32 -18.93 2.79
CA TYR A 293 -21.46 -17.84 3.23
C TYR A 293 -22.29 -16.59 3.50
N ILE A 294 -21.74 -15.70 4.29
CA ILE A 294 -22.21 -14.33 4.43
C ILE A 294 -21.27 -13.45 3.60
N ALA A 295 -21.79 -12.78 2.61
CA ALA A 295 -21.06 -11.80 1.81
C ALA A 295 -21.30 -10.40 2.35
N GLU A 296 -20.25 -9.69 2.71
CA GLU A 296 -20.25 -8.25 2.91
C GLU A 296 -19.81 -7.58 1.61
N ILE A 297 -20.65 -6.70 1.09
CA ILE A 297 -20.43 -6.06 -0.21
C ILE A 297 -20.26 -4.56 -0.01
N TYR A 298 -19.12 -4.05 -0.46
CA TYR A 298 -18.72 -2.65 -0.42
C TYR A 298 -18.87 -2.06 -1.81
N THR A 299 -19.78 -1.10 -1.97
CA THR A 299 -20.07 -0.48 -3.27
C THR A 299 -20.14 1.03 -3.15
N ASP A 300 -20.05 1.71 -4.29
CA ASP A 300 -20.36 3.13 -4.34
C ASP A 300 -21.82 3.37 -3.95
N GLY A 301 -22.02 4.25 -3.00
CA GLY A 301 -23.32 4.65 -2.50
C GLY A 301 -23.82 5.93 -3.18
N ASP A 302 -25.12 6.13 -3.09
CA ASP A 302 -25.78 7.36 -3.51
C ASP A 302 -25.89 8.38 -2.36
N LYS A 303 -26.70 9.41 -2.55
CA LYS A 303 -26.95 10.48 -1.57
C LYS A 303 -27.58 9.99 -0.25
N SER A 304 -28.12 8.76 -0.20
CA SER A 304 -28.69 8.17 1.02
C SER A 304 -27.59 7.73 2.00
N VAL A 305 -26.40 7.41 1.51
CA VAL A 305 -25.24 7.09 2.34
C VAL A 305 -24.69 8.38 2.95
N LYS A 306 -24.62 8.43 4.28
CA LYS A 306 -24.27 9.67 5.01
C LYS A 306 -22.79 9.84 5.27
N THR A 307 -21.98 8.76 5.16
CA THR A 307 -20.54 8.84 5.32
C THR A 307 -19.88 9.75 4.27
N ARG A 308 -18.72 10.28 4.59
CA ARG A 308 -17.92 11.10 3.64
C ARG A 308 -17.50 10.32 2.41
N THR A 309 -17.15 9.08 2.61
CA THR A 309 -16.66 8.15 1.58
C THR A 309 -17.75 7.71 0.62
N LYS A 310 -19.01 7.79 1.04
CA LYS A 310 -20.16 7.30 0.27
C LYS A 310 -20.08 5.81 -0.07
N VAL A 311 -19.31 5.02 0.69
CA VAL A 311 -19.33 3.57 0.56
C VAL A 311 -20.60 3.02 1.23
N ARG A 312 -21.31 2.19 0.49
CA ARG A 312 -22.43 1.40 1.00
C ARG A 312 -21.95 0.01 1.35
N VAL A 313 -22.21 -0.42 2.58
CA VAL A 313 -21.96 -1.79 3.02
C VAL A 313 -23.30 -2.53 3.10
N SER A 314 -23.36 -3.71 2.49
CA SER A 314 -24.55 -4.55 2.44
C SER A 314 -24.17 -6.00 2.72
N THR A 315 -25.06 -6.76 3.36
CA THR A 315 -24.80 -8.15 3.76
C THR A 315 -25.82 -9.07 3.12
N TYR A 316 -25.34 -10.17 2.53
CA TYR A 316 -26.18 -11.17 1.85
C TYR A 316 -25.76 -12.59 2.22
N ARG A 317 -26.72 -13.51 2.21
CA ARG A 317 -26.43 -14.95 2.23
C ARG A 317 -26.18 -15.42 0.79
N VAL A 318 -25.06 -16.10 0.58
CA VAL A 318 -24.64 -16.56 -0.74
C VAL A 318 -24.15 -18.00 -0.70
N SER A 319 -24.15 -18.66 -1.85
CA SER A 319 -23.61 -20.00 -2.06
C SER A 319 -22.99 -20.09 -3.45
N ASN A 320 -22.47 -21.27 -3.83
CA ASN A 320 -21.96 -21.54 -5.16
C ASN A 320 -23.01 -21.39 -6.30
N LYS A 321 -24.31 -21.28 -5.97
CA LYS A 321 -25.40 -21.05 -6.94
C LYS A 321 -25.72 -19.56 -7.12
N THR A 322 -25.09 -18.67 -6.34
CA THR A 322 -25.36 -17.25 -6.38
C THR A 322 -24.64 -16.57 -7.53
N LYS A 323 -25.32 -15.61 -8.15
CA LYS A 323 -24.74 -14.63 -9.07
C LYS A 323 -24.94 -13.24 -8.46
N LEU A 324 -23.87 -12.46 -8.42
CA LEU A 324 -23.87 -11.05 -8.04
C LEU A 324 -23.90 -10.19 -9.30
N ASN A 325 -24.67 -9.10 -9.30
CA ASN A 325 -24.78 -8.15 -10.42
C ASN A 325 -24.53 -6.73 -9.96
#